data_159edceaee4ba080e72223c2ffac42cc
#
_entry.id   159edceaee4ba080e72223c2ffac42cc
#
_cell.length_a   1.000
_cell.length_b   1.000
_cell.length_c   1.000
_cell.angle_alpha   90.00
_cell.angle_beta   90.00
_cell.angle_gamma   90.00
#
_symmetry.space_group_name_H-M   'P 1'
#
loop_
_entity.id
_entity.type
_entity.pdbx_description
1 polymer ?
#
loop_
_entity_poly.entity_id
_entity_poly.type
_entity_poly.pdbx_seq_one_letter_code
_entity_poly.pdbx_strand_id
1 'polypeptide(L)'
;MSSTSINPAQTANDVSLSPLAQATGAINDKYTQLGGEASVLGRSTTEVQPAPDGVGFFQPFQSGSIYWHPATGAHEVHGDILGKWSSMGWERSLLGYPVTDETTTPDGIGRFNHFQSGTIYWTPKTGAHEVHGDILGRWSSMGWERSILGYPVTDETTTPDGIGRFNHFQGGSIYWTPKTGAHEVNGDILGKWSSMGWERSFLGYPTSDELNTSDGAGRISHFQHGDITWITATRAVTTSPATMQFHSDIATQDWLPMGGWVNVAVNTQGQFTFSGHMHDSGFPNIDYALAIVIVTPSGIGYTFPRQGHVDGTVTIFGRNRDEDWTIPGVNLQMAQNWDEVTQARLFWKLTAQDTLSAGIQGLIEDVAKEGAKALGAAGIRALIALI
;
A
#
# COMPACT_ATOMS: atom_id res chain seq x y z
N MET A 1 82.73 28.54 20.80
CA MET A 1 82.50 27.80 19.50
C MET A 1 81.29 26.98 19.69
N SER A 2 80.18 27.51 19.24
CA SER A 2 78.84 26.82 19.32
C SER A 2 78.39 26.44 17.93
N SER A 3 78.35 25.15 17.64
CA SER A 3 77.92 24.64 16.38
C SER A 3 76.39 24.49 16.38
N THR A 4 75.70 25.27 15.56
CA THR A 4 74.29 25.19 15.32
C THR A 4 74.06 24.09 14.31
N SER A 5 73.44 22.98 14.73
CA SER A 5 72.97 21.91 13.90
C SER A 5 71.62 22.32 13.28
N ILE A 6 71.55 22.44 11.96
CA ILE A 6 70.34 22.68 11.20
C ILE A 6 69.72 21.29 10.94
N ASN A 7 68.53 21.05 11.46
CA ASN A 7 67.73 19.89 11.20
C ASN A 7 66.85 20.17 9.93
N PRO A 8 67.00 19.47 8.83
CA PRO A 8 66.10 19.63 7.73
C PRO A 8 64.89 18.73 7.94
N ALA A 9 63.88 19.23 8.66
CA ALA A 9 62.56 18.65 8.60
C ALA A 9 62.00 18.96 7.24
N GLN A 10 62.13 18.03 6.34
CA GLN A 10 61.51 18.02 5.04
C GLN A 10 59.99 17.84 5.26
N THR A 11 59.24 18.94 5.15
CA THR A 11 57.80 18.92 5.02
C THR A 11 57.49 18.30 3.69
N ALA A 12 57.08 17.00 3.67
CA ALA A 12 56.38 16.41 2.56
C ALA A 12 55.08 17.22 2.39
N ASN A 13 55.06 18.11 1.41
CA ASN A 13 53.83 18.70 0.93
C ASN A 13 53.00 17.56 0.35
N ASP A 14 52.01 17.13 1.08
CA ASP A 14 50.93 16.32 0.60
C ASP A 14 50.13 17.22 -0.37
N VAL A 15 50.57 17.27 -1.64
CA VAL A 15 49.86 17.96 -2.72
C VAL A 15 48.68 17.08 -3.09
N SER A 16 47.55 17.24 -2.38
CA SER A 16 46.30 16.61 -2.81
C SER A 16 45.98 17.11 -4.20
N LEU A 17 45.79 16.19 -5.14
CA LEU A 17 45.40 16.50 -6.53
C LEU A 17 44.11 17.32 -6.51
N SER A 18 43.98 18.28 -7.42
CA SER A 18 42.69 18.97 -7.61
C SER A 18 41.57 17.96 -7.99
N PRO A 19 40.32 18.28 -7.67
CA PRO A 19 39.19 17.40 -8.05
C PRO A 19 39.17 17.03 -9.55
N LEU A 20 39.47 17.99 -10.41
CA LEU A 20 39.61 17.73 -11.86
C LEU A 20 40.74 16.74 -12.16
N ALA A 21 41.91 16.88 -11.52
CA ALA A 21 43.04 15.97 -11.75
C ALA A 21 42.69 14.53 -11.25
N GLN A 22 42.03 14.42 -10.12
CA GLN A 22 41.53 13.11 -9.63
C GLN A 22 40.55 12.47 -10.58
N ALA A 23 39.54 13.24 -11.02
CA ALA A 23 38.54 12.79 -11.97
C ALA A 23 39.17 12.37 -13.29
N THR A 24 40.12 13.18 -13.84
CA THR A 24 40.81 12.88 -15.10
C THR A 24 41.60 11.59 -14.99
N GLY A 25 42.33 11.39 -13.89
CA GLY A 25 43.05 10.13 -13.64
C GLY A 25 42.09 8.95 -13.59
N ALA A 26 41.04 9.01 -12.78
CA ALA A 26 40.07 7.92 -12.62
C ALA A 26 39.32 7.59 -13.91
N ILE A 27 38.93 8.60 -14.71
CA ILE A 27 38.25 8.40 -16.01
C ILE A 27 39.20 7.75 -17.01
N ASN A 28 40.46 8.18 -17.10
CA ASN A 28 41.47 7.59 -17.98
C ASN A 28 41.79 6.14 -17.59
N ASP A 29 41.90 5.87 -16.30
CA ASP A 29 42.12 4.50 -15.79
C ASP A 29 40.96 3.59 -16.18
N LYS A 30 39.71 4.06 -15.95
CA LYS A 30 38.48 3.36 -16.32
C LYS A 30 38.46 3.11 -17.85
N TYR A 31 38.71 4.11 -18.66
CA TYR A 31 38.73 3.99 -20.10
C TYR A 31 39.78 2.96 -20.59
N THR A 32 40.96 2.99 -20.00
CA THR A 32 42.02 2.00 -20.29
C THR A 32 41.61 0.59 -19.88
N GLN A 33 40.98 0.45 -18.68
CA GLN A 33 40.45 -0.84 -18.19
C GLN A 33 39.38 -1.43 -19.12
N LEU A 34 38.56 -0.59 -19.73
CA LEU A 34 37.51 -1.01 -20.68
C LEU A 34 38.09 -1.39 -22.06
N GLY A 35 39.35 -1.09 -22.33
CA GLY A 35 40.01 -1.40 -23.62
C GLY A 35 40.23 -0.18 -24.51
N GLY A 36 40.09 1.03 -24.01
CA GLY A 36 40.37 2.28 -24.73
C GLY A 36 39.53 2.46 -26.00
N GLU A 37 40.14 2.88 -27.10
CA GLU A 37 39.44 3.10 -28.37
C GLU A 37 38.81 1.82 -28.97
N ALA A 38 39.27 0.65 -28.57
CA ALA A 38 38.69 -0.63 -29.00
C ALA A 38 37.47 -1.06 -28.16
N SER A 39 37.16 -0.34 -27.09
CA SER A 39 35.99 -0.62 -26.26
C SER A 39 34.67 -0.22 -26.96
N VAL A 40 33.56 -0.56 -26.37
CA VAL A 40 32.22 -0.15 -26.82
C VAL A 40 32.08 1.38 -26.88
N LEU A 41 32.84 2.12 -26.07
CA LEU A 41 32.78 3.59 -26.01
C LEU A 41 33.36 4.29 -27.24
N GLY A 42 34.39 3.66 -27.91
CA GLY A 42 35.14 4.29 -29.00
C GLY A 42 36.02 5.44 -28.47
N ARG A 43 36.32 6.41 -29.36
CA ARG A 43 37.18 7.56 -29.04
C ARG A 43 36.46 8.59 -28.18
N SER A 44 37.22 9.28 -27.33
CA SER A 44 36.72 10.47 -26.63
C SER A 44 36.38 11.58 -27.64
N THR A 45 35.31 12.29 -27.38
CA THR A 45 34.81 13.39 -28.20
C THR A 45 35.22 14.75 -27.67
N THR A 46 35.46 14.86 -26.35
CA THR A 46 35.96 16.05 -25.67
C THR A 46 36.85 15.66 -24.51
N GLU A 47 37.50 16.67 -23.90
CA GLU A 47 38.21 16.50 -22.62
C GLU A 47 37.23 16.29 -21.45
N VAL A 48 37.77 15.89 -20.28
CA VAL A 48 37.00 15.78 -19.03
C VAL A 48 36.41 17.14 -18.67
N GLN A 49 35.15 17.15 -18.40
CA GLN A 49 34.34 18.34 -18.07
C GLN A 49 33.70 18.21 -16.68
N PRO A 50 33.48 19.33 -15.96
CA PRO A 50 32.67 19.32 -14.75
C PRO A 50 31.22 18.94 -15.07
N ALA A 51 30.62 18.12 -14.24
CA ALA A 51 29.18 17.82 -14.33
C ALA A 51 28.35 19.06 -13.92
N PRO A 52 27.16 19.22 -14.50
CA PRO A 52 26.28 20.36 -14.24
C PRO A 52 25.85 20.57 -12.78
N ASP A 53 25.95 19.54 -11.93
CA ASP A 53 25.68 19.65 -10.48
C ASP A 53 26.83 20.33 -9.71
N GLY A 54 28.01 20.51 -10.36
CA GLY A 54 29.21 21.13 -9.78
C GLY A 54 30.00 20.22 -8.83
N VAL A 55 29.66 18.93 -8.73
CA VAL A 55 30.31 17.96 -7.82
C VAL A 55 31.17 16.98 -8.58
N GLY A 56 30.59 16.30 -9.57
CA GLY A 56 31.28 15.29 -10.36
C GLY A 56 31.88 15.82 -11.65
N PHE A 57 32.44 14.90 -12.42
CA PHE A 57 33.03 15.15 -13.73
C PHE A 57 32.63 14.04 -14.70
N PHE A 58 32.68 14.32 -15.98
CA PHE A 58 32.41 13.34 -17.01
C PHE A 58 33.23 13.56 -18.25
N GLN A 59 33.38 12.52 -19.05
CA GLN A 59 33.95 12.57 -20.37
C GLN A 59 33.05 11.83 -21.36
N PRO A 60 32.58 12.50 -22.43
CA PRO A 60 31.81 11.86 -23.50
C PRO A 60 32.74 11.17 -24.47
N PHE A 61 32.25 10.05 -25.01
CA PHE A 61 32.85 9.24 -26.04
C PHE A 61 31.89 9.08 -27.23
N GLN A 62 32.32 8.42 -28.31
CA GLN A 62 31.49 8.23 -29.51
C GLN A 62 30.18 7.49 -29.23
N SER A 63 30.16 6.51 -28.31
CA SER A 63 29.01 5.65 -28.05
C SER A 63 28.57 5.63 -26.59
N GLY A 64 29.14 6.47 -25.71
CA GLY A 64 28.84 6.49 -24.30
C GLY A 64 29.50 7.61 -23.55
N SER A 65 29.52 7.51 -22.23
CA SER A 65 30.21 8.46 -21.34
C SER A 65 30.76 7.74 -20.13
N ILE A 66 31.87 8.26 -19.58
CA ILE A 66 32.35 7.87 -18.26
C ILE A 66 32.07 9.03 -17.32
N TYR A 67 31.38 8.77 -16.24
CA TYR A 67 31.11 9.72 -15.15
C TYR A 67 31.94 9.38 -13.93
N TRP A 68 32.48 10.40 -13.30
CA TRP A 68 33.21 10.27 -12.05
C TRP A 68 32.55 11.12 -10.94
N HIS A 69 32.41 10.53 -9.79
CA HIS A 69 31.97 11.23 -8.58
C HIS A 69 32.85 10.79 -7.39
N PRO A 70 33.17 11.67 -6.42
CA PRO A 70 34.09 11.32 -5.31
C PRO A 70 33.62 10.12 -4.48
N ALA A 71 32.31 9.91 -4.36
CA ALA A 71 31.74 8.82 -3.58
C ALA A 71 31.55 7.52 -4.36
N THR A 72 31.45 7.56 -5.69
CA THR A 72 31.18 6.36 -6.51
C THR A 72 32.38 5.88 -7.32
N GLY A 73 33.34 6.77 -7.62
CA GLY A 73 34.40 6.50 -8.57
C GLY A 73 33.99 6.77 -10.02
N ALA A 74 34.73 6.21 -10.97
CA ALA A 74 34.48 6.36 -12.39
C ALA A 74 33.72 5.15 -12.94
N HIS A 75 32.57 5.39 -13.58
CA HIS A 75 31.72 4.35 -14.18
C HIS A 75 31.26 4.76 -15.56
N GLU A 76 31.20 3.79 -16.46
CA GLU A 76 30.70 4.01 -17.81
C GLU A 76 29.19 3.74 -17.92
N VAL A 77 28.54 4.47 -18.82
CA VAL A 77 27.16 4.26 -19.26
C VAL A 77 27.11 4.48 -20.76
N HIS A 78 26.45 3.58 -21.50
CA HIS A 78 26.35 3.70 -22.94
C HIS A 78 24.99 3.28 -23.50
N GLY A 79 24.78 3.37 -24.81
CA GLY A 79 23.59 2.87 -25.51
C GLY A 79 22.26 3.40 -24.99
N ASP A 80 21.27 2.50 -24.94
CA ASP A 80 19.89 2.84 -24.54
C ASP A 80 19.77 3.20 -23.06
N ILE A 81 20.63 2.62 -22.20
CA ILE A 81 20.68 2.98 -20.78
C ILE A 81 21.13 4.43 -20.62
N LEU A 82 22.17 4.86 -21.34
CA LEU A 82 22.60 6.25 -21.37
C LEU A 82 21.48 7.17 -21.90
N GLY A 83 20.81 6.76 -22.99
CA GLY A 83 19.69 7.49 -23.56
C GLY A 83 18.56 7.67 -22.55
N LYS A 84 18.22 6.63 -21.81
CA LYS A 84 17.22 6.67 -20.75
C LYS A 84 17.63 7.61 -19.61
N TRP A 85 18.84 7.46 -19.09
CA TRP A 85 19.35 8.31 -18.02
C TRP A 85 19.40 9.79 -18.41
N SER A 86 19.80 10.05 -19.67
CA SER A 86 19.81 11.42 -20.22
C SER A 86 18.42 12.05 -20.26
N SER A 87 17.41 11.28 -20.65
CA SER A 87 16.01 11.74 -20.68
C SER A 87 15.44 12.07 -19.30
N MET A 88 16.02 11.50 -18.26
CA MET A 88 15.67 11.77 -16.85
C MET A 88 16.39 13.00 -16.28
N GLY A 89 17.45 13.50 -16.92
CA GLY A 89 18.24 14.66 -16.46
C GLY A 89 19.61 14.33 -15.90
N TRP A 90 20.17 13.16 -16.27
CA TRP A 90 21.54 12.73 -15.93
C TRP A 90 21.76 12.60 -14.42
N GLU A 91 22.92 13.03 -13.90
CA GLU A 91 23.26 13.03 -12.48
C GLU A 91 22.34 13.89 -11.58
N ARG A 92 21.60 14.83 -12.18
CA ARG A 92 20.59 15.63 -11.47
C ARG A 92 19.23 14.95 -11.37
N SER A 93 19.05 13.81 -12.02
CA SER A 93 17.85 13.00 -11.86
C SER A 93 17.78 12.40 -10.45
N LEU A 94 16.64 11.83 -10.11
CA LEU A 94 16.48 11.08 -8.87
C LEU A 94 17.47 9.92 -8.71
N LEU A 95 18.03 9.38 -9.83
CA LEU A 95 18.96 8.27 -9.80
C LEU A 95 20.37 8.66 -9.33
N GLY A 96 20.79 9.92 -9.54
CA GLY A 96 22.15 10.35 -9.26
C GLY A 96 23.19 9.75 -10.23
N TYR A 97 24.42 9.57 -9.76
CA TYR A 97 25.55 9.03 -10.51
C TYR A 97 25.52 7.50 -10.62
N PRO A 98 26.09 6.92 -11.72
CA PRO A 98 26.29 5.49 -11.81
C PRO A 98 27.27 5.00 -10.71
N VAL A 99 26.96 3.81 -10.17
CA VAL A 99 27.79 3.11 -9.17
C VAL A 99 28.35 1.78 -9.70
N THR A 100 27.93 1.38 -10.91
CA THR A 100 28.49 0.24 -11.65
C THR A 100 28.72 0.63 -13.10
N ASP A 101 29.61 -0.08 -13.77
CA ASP A 101 29.66 -0.10 -15.22
C ASP A 101 28.44 -0.84 -15.78
N GLU A 102 28.10 -0.66 -17.05
CA GLU A 102 27.04 -1.42 -17.70
C GLU A 102 27.39 -2.91 -17.73
N THR A 103 26.55 -3.70 -17.14
CA THR A 103 26.80 -5.12 -16.89
C THR A 103 25.73 -5.97 -17.55
N THR A 104 26.11 -7.12 -18.10
CA THR A 104 25.15 -8.12 -18.58
C THR A 104 24.43 -8.74 -17.40
N THR A 105 23.11 -8.85 -17.51
CA THR A 105 22.28 -9.50 -16.48
C THR A 105 22.67 -10.98 -16.31
N PRO A 106 22.50 -11.55 -15.10
CA PRO A 106 22.84 -12.93 -14.83
C PRO A 106 22.14 -13.99 -15.70
N ASP A 107 21.00 -13.66 -16.32
CA ASP A 107 20.32 -14.52 -17.30
C ASP A 107 20.90 -14.43 -18.72
N GLY A 108 21.82 -13.48 -18.94
CA GLY A 108 22.49 -13.26 -20.22
C GLY A 108 21.64 -12.55 -21.29
N ILE A 109 20.45 -12.06 -20.96
CA ILE A 109 19.50 -11.47 -21.93
C ILE A 109 19.61 -9.95 -21.98
N GLY A 110 19.67 -9.32 -20.80
CA GLY A 110 19.62 -7.88 -20.65
C GLY A 110 20.94 -7.27 -20.21
N ARG A 111 20.89 -5.97 -19.98
CA ARG A 111 21.97 -5.16 -19.43
C ARG A 111 21.42 -4.19 -18.40
N PHE A 112 22.27 -3.74 -17.49
CA PHE A 112 21.89 -2.77 -16.47
C PHE A 112 23.07 -1.93 -15.99
N ASN A 113 22.76 -0.74 -15.47
CA ASN A 113 23.61 0.03 -14.56
C ASN A 113 22.86 0.25 -13.25
N HIS A 114 23.57 0.12 -12.15
CA HIS A 114 23.11 0.67 -10.87
C HIS A 114 23.58 2.12 -10.74
N PHE A 115 22.72 2.92 -10.11
CA PHE A 115 22.94 4.32 -9.77
C PHE A 115 22.81 4.52 -8.26
N GLN A 116 23.14 5.70 -7.77
CA GLN A 116 23.09 5.99 -6.32
C GLN A 116 21.73 5.70 -5.67
N SER A 117 20.64 5.94 -6.38
CA SER A 117 19.27 5.82 -5.82
C SER A 117 18.35 4.90 -6.62
N GLY A 118 18.87 4.13 -7.58
CA GLY A 118 18.04 3.24 -8.39
C GLY A 118 18.85 2.48 -9.43
N THR A 119 18.16 1.98 -10.44
CA THR A 119 18.77 1.19 -11.50
C THR A 119 18.05 1.40 -12.84
N ILE A 120 18.76 1.22 -13.94
CA ILE A 120 18.15 1.12 -15.27
C ILE A 120 18.47 -0.24 -15.82
N TYR A 121 17.45 -0.98 -16.23
CA TYR A 121 17.55 -2.26 -16.92
C TYR A 121 17.10 -2.11 -18.37
N TRP A 122 17.78 -2.81 -19.25
CA TRP A 122 17.50 -2.84 -20.68
C TRP A 122 17.46 -4.26 -21.22
N THR A 123 16.52 -4.52 -22.13
CA THR A 123 16.56 -5.67 -23.02
C THR A 123 16.13 -5.25 -24.43
N PRO A 124 16.48 -6.02 -25.49
CA PRO A 124 16.00 -5.73 -26.84
C PRO A 124 14.48 -5.71 -26.99
N LYS A 125 13.78 -6.39 -26.06
CA LYS A 125 12.30 -6.51 -26.08
C LYS A 125 11.59 -5.41 -25.30
N THR A 126 12.15 -5.02 -24.17
CA THR A 126 11.48 -4.05 -23.27
C THR A 126 11.93 -2.61 -23.51
N GLY A 127 13.16 -2.40 -24.01
CA GLY A 127 13.84 -1.11 -23.94
C GLY A 127 14.45 -0.87 -22.56
N ALA A 128 14.91 0.36 -22.33
CA ALA A 128 15.51 0.77 -21.07
C ALA A 128 14.48 1.39 -20.14
N HIS A 129 14.34 0.83 -18.94
CA HIS A 129 13.42 1.30 -17.90
C HIS A 129 14.10 1.43 -16.54
N GLU A 130 13.73 2.47 -15.81
CA GLU A 130 14.24 2.70 -14.47
C GLU A 130 13.32 2.08 -13.41
N VAL A 131 13.93 1.67 -12.29
CA VAL A 131 13.27 1.22 -11.07
C VAL A 131 14.04 1.79 -9.88
N HIS A 132 13.34 2.35 -8.90
CA HIS A 132 13.99 2.94 -7.73
C HIS A 132 13.19 2.73 -6.43
N GLY A 133 13.70 3.22 -5.31
CA GLY A 133 13.01 3.24 -4.01
C GLY A 133 12.55 1.87 -3.51
N ASP A 134 11.37 1.84 -2.89
CA ASP A 134 10.80 0.63 -2.28
C ASP A 134 10.38 -0.41 -3.33
N ILE A 135 9.98 0.03 -4.53
CA ILE A 135 9.68 -0.86 -5.66
C ILE A 135 10.93 -1.63 -6.06
N LEU A 136 12.08 -0.94 -6.17
CA LEU A 136 13.37 -1.58 -6.42
C LEU A 136 13.72 -2.57 -5.30
N GLY A 137 13.56 -2.17 -4.04
CA GLY A 137 13.78 -3.01 -2.88
C GLY A 137 12.95 -4.30 -2.94
N ARG A 138 11.66 -4.17 -3.31
CA ARG A 138 10.78 -5.33 -3.46
C ARG A 138 11.24 -6.24 -4.61
N TRP A 139 11.46 -5.69 -5.82
CA TRP A 139 11.91 -6.46 -6.97
C TRP A 139 13.23 -7.17 -6.71
N SER A 140 14.19 -6.51 -6.07
CA SER A 140 15.48 -7.11 -5.70
C SER A 140 15.31 -8.30 -4.74
N SER A 141 14.43 -8.18 -3.75
CA SER A 141 14.14 -9.27 -2.79
C SER A 141 13.51 -10.51 -3.44
N MET A 142 12.84 -10.32 -4.59
CA MET A 142 12.26 -11.41 -5.39
C MET A 142 13.29 -12.11 -6.28
N GLY A 143 14.47 -11.54 -6.49
CA GLY A 143 15.53 -12.09 -7.37
C GLY A 143 15.65 -11.41 -8.73
N TRP A 144 15.25 -10.12 -8.81
CA TRP A 144 15.41 -9.26 -9.99
C TRP A 144 14.72 -9.82 -11.24
N GLU A 145 15.39 -9.74 -12.41
CA GLU A 145 14.91 -10.25 -13.70
C GLU A 145 14.67 -11.77 -13.73
N ARG A 146 15.25 -12.51 -12.79
CA ARG A 146 15.02 -13.96 -12.66
C ARG A 146 13.78 -14.32 -11.85
N SER A 147 13.13 -13.33 -11.24
CA SER A 147 11.86 -13.53 -10.56
C SER A 147 10.74 -13.82 -11.57
N ILE A 148 9.58 -14.18 -11.03
CA ILE A 148 8.34 -14.33 -11.81
C ILE A 148 7.97 -13.06 -12.58
N LEU A 149 8.42 -11.89 -12.10
CA LEU A 149 8.13 -10.61 -12.74
C LEU A 149 8.93 -10.36 -14.02
N GLY A 150 10.16 -10.90 -14.13
CA GLY A 150 11.04 -10.59 -15.26
C GLY A 150 11.52 -9.14 -15.24
N TYR A 151 11.75 -8.58 -16.44
CA TYR A 151 12.26 -7.22 -16.64
C TYR A 151 11.16 -6.15 -16.53
N PRO A 152 11.52 -4.91 -16.11
CA PRO A 152 10.58 -3.79 -16.15
C PRO A 152 10.20 -3.46 -17.61
N VAL A 153 8.94 -3.08 -17.80
CA VAL A 153 8.39 -2.66 -19.11
C VAL A 153 7.85 -1.22 -19.07
N THR A 154 7.86 -0.59 -17.89
CA THR A 154 7.59 0.84 -17.68
C THR A 154 8.60 1.41 -16.71
N ASP A 155 8.76 2.73 -16.75
CA ASP A 155 9.36 3.48 -15.66
C ASP A 155 8.44 3.51 -14.45
N GLU A 156 8.99 3.89 -13.29
CA GLU A 156 8.15 4.14 -12.13
C GLU A 156 7.22 5.33 -12.39
N THR A 157 5.94 5.08 -12.27
CA THR A 157 4.88 6.02 -12.62
C THR A 157 3.98 6.27 -11.41
N THR A 158 3.52 7.52 -11.25
CA THR A 158 2.50 7.86 -10.27
C THR A 158 1.16 7.26 -10.70
N THR A 159 0.44 6.63 -9.76
CA THR A 159 -0.90 6.10 -10.01
C THR A 159 -1.90 7.20 -10.38
N PRO A 160 -2.93 6.89 -11.17
CA PRO A 160 -3.93 7.87 -11.60
C PRO A 160 -4.69 8.60 -10.49
N ASP A 161 -4.74 8.04 -9.27
CA ASP A 161 -5.31 8.71 -8.08
C ASP A 161 -4.32 9.68 -7.39
N GLY A 162 -3.04 9.67 -7.81
CA GLY A 162 -1.98 10.53 -7.28
C GLY A 162 -1.41 10.09 -5.92
N ILE A 163 -1.81 8.93 -5.38
CA ILE A 163 -1.42 8.46 -4.04
C ILE A 163 -0.20 7.55 -4.10
N GLY A 164 -0.21 6.59 -5.02
CA GLY A 164 0.79 5.54 -5.12
C GLY A 164 1.73 5.69 -6.30
N ARG A 165 2.61 4.72 -6.41
CA ARG A 165 3.54 4.55 -7.52
C ARG A 165 3.59 3.11 -7.95
N PHE A 166 3.98 2.85 -9.19
CA PHE A 166 4.09 1.49 -9.72
C PHE A 166 5.12 1.38 -10.85
N ASN A 167 5.67 0.18 -11.02
CA ASN A 167 6.28 -0.28 -12.25
C ASN A 167 5.53 -1.52 -12.76
N HIS A 168 5.32 -1.59 -14.05
CA HIS A 168 4.95 -2.83 -14.71
C HIS A 168 6.20 -3.59 -15.13
N PHE A 169 6.12 -4.92 -15.02
CA PHE A 169 7.13 -5.88 -15.43
C PHE A 169 6.54 -6.87 -16.43
N GLN A 170 7.37 -7.70 -17.06
CA GLN A 170 6.90 -8.68 -18.05
C GLN A 170 5.86 -9.66 -17.51
N GLY A 171 5.98 -10.07 -16.25
CA GLY A 171 5.12 -11.07 -15.61
C GLY A 171 4.15 -10.53 -14.57
N GLY A 172 4.19 -9.22 -14.26
CA GLY A 172 3.35 -8.64 -13.21
C GLY A 172 3.60 -7.17 -12.99
N SER A 173 3.28 -6.69 -11.81
CA SER A 173 3.46 -5.29 -11.42
C SER A 173 3.81 -5.20 -9.95
N ILE A 174 4.56 -4.16 -9.57
CA ILE A 174 4.74 -3.79 -8.16
C ILE A 174 4.09 -2.44 -7.96
N TYR A 175 3.23 -2.35 -6.97
CA TYR A 175 2.57 -1.11 -6.52
C TYR A 175 3.05 -0.73 -5.14
N TRP A 176 3.21 0.54 -4.92
CA TRP A 176 3.65 1.11 -3.65
C TRP A 176 2.77 2.28 -3.22
N THR A 177 2.50 2.36 -1.92
CA THR A 177 1.99 3.56 -1.26
C THR A 177 2.69 3.76 0.09
N PRO A 178 2.69 4.99 0.67
CA PRO A 178 3.24 5.20 2.02
C PRO A 178 2.54 4.36 3.10
N LYS A 179 1.28 3.96 2.88
CA LYS A 179 0.47 3.19 3.84
C LYS A 179 0.67 1.70 3.71
N THR A 180 0.81 1.18 2.50
CA THR A 180 0.86 -0.27 2.25
C THR A 180 2.28 -0.82 2.10
N GLY A 181 3.23 -0.01 1.67
CA GLY A 181 4.53 -0.48 1.20
C GLY A 181 4.47 -0.97 -0.24
N ALA A 182 5.53 -1.61 -0.71
CA ALA A 182 5.64 -2.16 -2.05
C ALA A 182 5.24 -3.63 -2.09
N HIS A 183 4.23 -3.95 -2.91
CA HIS A 183 3.73 -5.31 -3.09
C HIS A 183 3.59 -5.67 -4.55
N GLU A 184 3.92 -6.92 -4.88
CA GLU A 184 3.74 -7.46 -6.21
C GLU A 184 2.34 -8.04 -6.41
N VAL A 185 1.83 -7.93 -7.62
CA VAL A 185 0.61 -8.60 -8.09
C VAL A 185 0.91 -9.15 -9.48
N ASN A 186 0.56 -10.40 -9.74
CA ASN A 186 0.90 -11.05 -11.01
C ASN A 186 -0.23 -11.94 -11.55
N GLY A 187 -0.04 -12.53 -12.73
CA GLY A 187 -0.90 -13.54 -13.32
C GLY A 187 -2.39 -13.18 -13.40
N ASP A 188 -3.24 -14.17 -13.11
CA ASP A 188 -4.70 -14.04 -13.20
C ASP A 188 -5.27 -13.09 -12.12
N ILE A 189 -4.61 -12.97 -10.96
CA ILE A 189 -4.96 -12.02 -9.91
C ILE A 189 -4.78 -10.59 -10.42
N LEU A 190 -3.64 -10.29 -11.05
CA LEU A 190 -3.40 -9.00 -11.70
C LEU A 190 -4.42 -8.71 -12.79
N GLY A 191 -4.72 -9.70 -13.64
CA GLY A 191 -5.73 -9.60 -14.69
C GLY A 191 -7.11 -9.26 -14.13
N LYS A 192 -7.50 -9.90 -13.02
CA LYS A 192 -8.76 -9.60 -12.34
C LYS A 192 -8.78 -8.18 -11.78
N TRP A 193 -7.74 -7.78 -11.05
CA TRP A 193 -7.64 -6.45 -10.45
C TRP A 193 -7.65 -5.34 -11.52
N SER A 194 -6.92 -5.53 -12.62
CA SER A 194 -6.92 -4.61 -13.76
C SER A 194 -8.32 -4.45 -14.38
N SER A 195 -9.05 -5.55 -14.54
CA SER A 195 -10.41 -5.52 -15.09
C SER A 195 -11.42 -4.79 -14.20
N MET A 196 -11.10 -4.62 -12.91
CA MET A 196 -11.91 -3.88 -11.94
C MET A 196 -11.55 -2.39 -11.85
N GLY A 197 -10.46 -1.94 -12.49
CA GLY A 197 -10.01 -0.55 -12.49
C GLY A 197 -8.85 -0.28 -11.56
N TRP A 198 -8.03 -1.31 -11.23
CA TRP A 198 -6.81 -1.21 -10.43
C TRP A 198 -7.06 -0.62 -9.03
N GLU A 199 -6.20 0.29 -8.55
CA GLU A 199 -6.32 0.97 -7.25
C GLU A 199 -7.62 1.78 -7.10
N ARG A 200 -8.29 2.12 -8.20
CA ARG A 200 -9.59 2.81 -8.18
C ARG A 200 -10.78 1.87 -7.99
N SER A 201 -10.55 0.56 -8.01
CA SER A 201 -11.58 -0.41 -7.63
C SER A 201 -11.91 -0.29 -6.14
N PHE A 202 -12.99 -0.94 -5.70
CA PHE A 202 -13.31 -0.99 -4.27
C PHE A 202 -12.22 -1.67 -3.44
N LEU A 203 -11.33 -2.45 -4.04
CA LEU A 203 -10.25 -3.14 -3.34
C LEU A 203 -9.13 -2.20 -2.88
N GLY A 204 -8.90 -1.10 -3.61
CA GLY A 204 -7.76 -0.23 -3.35
C GLY A 204 -6.42 -0.89 -3.73
N TYR A 205 -5.35 -0.56 -3.01
CA TYR A 205 -3.98 -1.04 -3.23
C TYR A 205 -3.71 -2.40 -2.61
N PRO A 206 -2.78 -3.19 -3.17
CA PRO A 206 -2.31 -4.42 -2.54
C PRO A 206 -1.63 -4.13 -1.19
N THR A 207 -1.86 -5.01 -0.23
CA THR A 207 -1.29 -4.98 1.13
C THR A 207 -0.48 -6.23 1.43
N SER A 208 -0.44 -7.18 0.51
CA SER A 208 0.44 -8.34 0.52
C SER A 208 0.92 -8.66 -0.88
N ASP A 209 2.02 -9.37 -0.94
CA ASP A 209 2.40 -10.11 -2.13
C ASP A 209 1.41 -11.25 -2.39
N GLU A 210 1.55 -11.92 -3.54
CA GLU A 210 0.78 -13.11 -3.83
C GLU A 210 1.24 -14.29 -2.96
N LEU A 211 0.33 -14.79 -2.14
CA LEU A 211 0.55 -15.87 -1.17
C LEU A 211 -0.15 -17.15 -1.61
N ASN A 212 0.23 -18.29 -1.01
CA ASN A 212 -0.60 -19.49 -1.07
C ASN A 212 -1.83 -19.31 -0.18
N THR A 213 -2.99 -19.83 -0.61
CA THR A 213 -4.17 -19.94 0.27
C THR A 213 -3.86 -20.87 1.45
N SER A 214 -4.54 -20.67 2.58
CA SER A 214 -4.31 -21.44 3.81
C SER A 214 -4.57 -22.95 3.65
N ASP A 215 -5.44 -23.32 2.71
CA ASP A 215 -5.73 -24.72 2.35
C ASP A 215 -4.81 -25.27 1.25
N GLY A 216 -3.90 -24.44 0.70
CA GLY A 216 -3.00 -24.81 -0.38
C GLY A 216 -3.69 -24.99 -1.75
N ALA A 217 -4.97 -24.66 -1.87
CA ALA A 217 -5.76 -24.91 -3.07
C ALA A 217 -5.55 -23.82 -4.16
N GLY A 218 -4.90 -22.73 -3.83
CA GLY A 218 -4.74 -21.60 -4.75
C GLY A 218 -3.74 -20.54 -4.30
N ARG A 219 -3.92 -19.37 -4.88
CA ARG A 219 -3.13 -18.17 -4.60
C ARG A 219 -4.06 -17.04 -4.17
N ILE A 220 -3.56 -16.13 -3.35
CA ILE A 220 -4.31 -14.98 -2.83
C ILE A 220 -3.42 -13.75 -2.75
N SER A 221 -3.95 -12.59 -3.13
CA SER A 221 -3.38 -11.29 -2.78
C SER A 221 -4.39 -10.52 -1.95
N HIS A 222 -3.91 -9.96 -0.84
CA HIS A 222 -4.69 -9.08 0.02
C HIS A 222 -4.60 -7.64 -0.48
N PHE A 223 -5.71 -6.93 -0.40
CA PHE A 223 -5.83 -5.51 -0.74
C PHE A 223 -6.38 -4.74 0.46
N GLN A 224 -6.38 -3.42 0.39
CA GLN A 224 -6.87 -2.57 1.49
C GLN A 224 -8.31 -2.91 1.93
N HIS A 225 -9.16 -3.32 0.98
CA HIS A 225 -10.59 -3.47 1.23
C HIS A 225 -11.14 -4.84 0.80
N GLY A 226 -10.29 -5.86 0.71
CA GLY A 226 -10.69 -7.22 0.36
C GLY A 226 -9.56 -8.03 -0.25
N ASP A 227 -9.93 -9.13 -0.87
CA ASP A 227 -8.99 -10.11 -1.40
C ASP A 227 -9.33 -10.48 -2.84
N ILE A 228 -8.31 -10.90 -3.60
CA ILE A 228 -8.48 -11.65 -4.84
C ILE A 228 -7.83 -13.01 -4.65
N THR A 229 -8.60 -14.06 -4.89
CA THR A 229 -8.15 -15.45 -4.79
C THR A 229 -8.25 -16.14 -6.14
N TRP A 230 -7.20 -16.83 -6.55
CA TRP A 230 -7.16 -17.72 -7.68
C TRP A 230 -7.12 -19.17 -7.19
N ILE A 231 -7.95 -20.04 -7.78
CA ILE A 231 -8.10 -21.44 -7.38
C ILE A 231 -7.50 -22.35 -8.45
N THR A 232 -6.50 -23.15 -8.09
CA THR A 232 -5.73 -24.00 -9.02
C THR A 232 -6.60 -25.00 -9.78
N ALA A 233 -7.51 -25.67 -9.10
CA ALA A 233 -8.31 -26.76 -9.67
C ALA A 233 -9.31 -26.29 -10.75
N THR A 234 -9.87 -25.10 -10.58
CA THR A 234 -10.92 -24.56 -11.45
C THR A 234 -10.43 -23.40 -12.32
N ARG A 235 -9.26 -22.85 -12.02
CA ARG A 235 -8.72 -21.57 -12.54
C ARG A 235 -9.67 -20.39 -12.31
N ALA A 236 -10.59 -20.53 -11.37
CA ALA A 236 -11.51 -19.45 -11.00
C ALA A 236 -10.77 -18.34 -10.25
N VAL A 237 -11.10 -17.10 -10.57
CA VAL A 237 -10.62 -15.92 -9.87
C VAL A 237 -11.82 -15.24 -9.20
N THR A 238 -11.78 -15.17 -7.87
CA THR A 238 -12.86 -14.60 -7.06
C THR A 238 -12.37 -13.38 -6.30
N THR A 239 -13.28 -12.46 -6.00
CA THR A 239 -13.05 -11.33 -5.12
C THR A 239 -13.92 -11.44 -3.89
N SER A 240 -13.33 -11.14 -2.73
CA SER A 240 -14.05 -11.10 -1.46
C SER A 240 -13.87 -9.72 -0.85
N PRO A 241 -14.95 -8.92 -0.67
CA PRO A 241 -14.85 -7.65 0.04
C PRO A 241 -14.52 -7.89 1.51
N ALA A 242 -13.71 -7.02 2.09
CA ALA A 242 -13.47 -7.03 3.54
C ALA A 242 -14.78 -6.81 4.28
N THR A 243 -14.97 -7.52 5.38
CA THR A 243 -16.18 -7.45 6.19
C THR A 243 -15.82 -7.12 7.64
N MET A 244 -16.49 -6.13 8.22
CA MET A 244 -16.48 -5.83 9.65
C MET A 244 -17.70 -6.41 10.32
N GLN A 245 -17.52 -6.90 11.54
CA GLN A 245 -18.62 -7.38 12.38
C GLN A 245 -18.63 -6.58 13.70
N PHE A 246 -19.79 -6.09 14.04
CA PHE A 246 -20.08 -5.40 15.30
C PHE A 246 -21.05 -6.26 16.08
N HIS A 247 -20.61 -6.81 17.19
CA HIS A 247 -21.42 -7.68 18.05
C HIS A 247 -21.55 -7.08 19.44
N SER A 248 -22.69 -7.24 20.05
CA SER A 248 -22.89 -6.97 21.46
C SER A 248 -23.95 -7.89 22.06
N ASP A 249 -23.65 -8.41 23.25
CA ASP A 249 -24.65 -9.01 24.09
C ASP A 249 -25.51 -7.91 24.72
N ILE A 250 -26.81 -8.17 24.83
CA ILE A 250 -27.78 -7.33 25.52
C ILE A 250 -28.06 -7.98 26.86
N ALA A 251 -27.43 -7.44 27.90
CA ALA A 251 -27.60 -7.95 29.24
C ALA A 251 -28.93 -7.49 29.81
N THR A 252 -29.60 -8.40 30.56
CA THR A 252 -30.78 -8.09 31.37
C THR A 252 -30.43 -7.03 32.41
N GLN A 253 -31.36 -6.08 32.64
CA GLN A 253 -31.29 -5.18 33.79
C GLN A 253 -32.19 -5.74 34.91
N ASP A 254 -31.87 -5.45 36.18
CA ASP A 254 -32.55 -6.03 37.35
C ASP A 254 -34.09 -5.87 37.34
N TRP A 255 -34.60 -4.88 36.61
CA TRP A 255 -36.03 -4.58 36.51
C TRP A 255 -36.66 -5.03 35.17
N LEU A 256 -35.84 -5.43 34.19
CA LEU A 256 -36.27 -5.84 32.84
C LEU A 256 -35.73 -7.23 32.53
N PRO A 257 -36.53 -8.28 32.61
CA PRO A 257 -36.08 -9.67 32.42
C PRO A 257 -35.93 -10.03 30.97
N MET A 258 -35.29 -9.16 30.17
CA MET A 258 -34.99 -9.34 28.78
C MET A 258 -33.50 -9.35 28.54
N GLY A 259 -33.06 -10.23 27.67
CA GLY A 259 -31.69 -10.30 27.21
C GLY A 259 -31.60 -10.82 25.77
N GLY A 260 -30.38 -10.81 25.22
CA GLY A 260 -30.19 -11.29 23.86
C GLY A 260 -28.86 -10.85 23.30
N TRP A 261 -28.80 -10.71 22.01
CA TRP A 261 -27.60 -10.20 21.29
C TRP A 261 -27.99 -9.47 20.01
N VAL A 262 -27.10 -8.64 19.54
CA VAL A 262 -27.15 -7.97 18.22
C VAL A 262 -25.85 -8.14 17.48
N ASN A 263 -25.95 -8.27 16.16
CA ASN A 263 -24.80 -8.33 15.26
C ASN A 263 -25.09 -7.51 14.00
N VAL A 264 -24.13 -6.66 13.61
CA VAL A 264 -24.13 -5.96 12.33
C VAL A 264 -22.87 -6.37 11.58
N ALA A 265 -23.03 -7.08 10.47
CA ALA A 265 -21.96 -7.35 9.51
C ALA A 265 -22.08 -6.35 8.37
N VAL A 266 -20.98 -5.68 8.00
CA VAL A 266 -20.93 -4.74 6.88
C VAL A 266 -19.65 -4.96 6.06
N ASN A 267 -19.73 -4.86 4.73
CA ASN A 267 -18.59 -5.01 3.87
C ASN A 267 -18.20 -3.69 3.16
N THR A 268 -17.06 -3.70 2.48
CA THR A 268 -16.52 -2.53 1.73
C THR A 268 -17.39 -2.06 0.59
N GLN A 269 -18.40 -2.82 0.18
CA GLN A 269 -19.40 -2.43 -0.82
C GLN A 269 -20.63 -1.78 -0.16
N GLY A 270 -20.63 -1.65 1.17
CA GLY A 270 -21.75 -1.09 1.93
C GLY A 270 -22.92 -2.06 2.11
N GLN A 271 -22.77 -3.31 1.67
CA GLN A 271 -23.77 -4.35 1.99
C GLN A 271 -23.67 -4.66 3.48
N PHE A 272 -24.81 -4.69 4.14
CA PHE A 272 -24.87 -5.03 5.56
C PHE A 272 -25.95 -6.08 5.85
N THR A 273 -25.75 -6.78 6.96
CA THR A 273 -26.76 -7.63 7.58
C THR A 273 -26.88 -7.24 9.05
N PHE A 274 -28.06 -6.80 9.45
CA PHE A 274 -28.42 -6.56 10.85
C PHE A 274 -29.21 -7.74 11.36
N SER A 275 -28.69 -8.45 12.33
CA SER A 275 -29.32 -9.61 12.96
C SER A 275 -29.31 -9.49 14.49
N GLY A 276 -30.20 -10.19 15.11
CA GLY A 276 -30.27 -10.23 16.56
C GLY A 276 -31.25 -11.24 17.08
N HIS A 277 -31.21 -11.42 18.39
CA HIS A 277 -32.08 -12.27 19.20
C HIS A 277 -32.46 -11.57 20.45
N MET A 278 -33.74 -11.58 20.79
CA MET A 278 -34.25 -11.09 22.10
C MET A 278 -35.06 -12.19 22.76
N HIS A 279 -34.86 -12.38 24.07
CA HIS A 279 -35.52 -13.36 24.90
C HIS A 279 -36.10 -12.71 26.13
N ASP A 280 -37.37 -13.06 26.48
CA ASP A 280 -37.98 -12.72 27.76
C ASP A 280 -37.91 -13.90 28.73
N SER A 281 -37.20 -13.71 29.84
CA SER A 281 -37.12 -14.66 30.94
C SER A 281 -38.19 -14.41 32.07
N GLY A 282 -39.00 -13.34 31.94
CA GLY A 282 -39.93 -12.88 32.94
C GLY A 282 -41.36 -13.36 32.78
N PHE A 283 -42.26 -12.77 33.59
CA PHE A 283 -43.69 -13.11 33.60
C PHE A 283 -44.56 -12.30 32.65
N PRO A 284 -44.37 -10.96 32.52
CA PRO A 284 -45.22 -10.15 31.65
C PRO A 284 -44.80 -10.23 30.20
N ASN A 285 -45.72 -10.03 29.26
CA ASN A 285 -45.39 -9.73 27.88
C ASN A 285 -44.72 -8.37 27.81
N ILE A 286 -43.71 -8.22 26.96
CA ILE A 286 -42.90 -7.02 26.86
C ILE A 286 -42.86 -6.52 25.42
N ASP A 287 -43.32 -5.29 25.21
CA ASP A 287 -43.01 -4.49 24.03
C ASP A 287 -41.68 -3.78 24.25
N TYR A 288 -40.79 -3.83 23.33
CA TYR A 288 -39.45 -3.22 23.48
C TYR A 288 -39.07 -2.33 22.31
N ALA A 289 -38.19 -1.38 22.58
CA ALA A 289 -37.45 -0.61 21.59
C ALA A 289 -35.95 -0.70 21.88
N LEU A 290 -35.21 -1.06 20.87
CA LEU A 290 -33.76 -1.22 20.89
C LEU A 290 -33.13 -0.24 19.89
N ALA A 291 -32.38 0.74 20.38
CA ALA A 291 -31.56 1.62 19.57
C ALA A 291 -30.15 1.05 19.48
N ILE A 292 -29.66 0.83 18.29
CA ILE A 292 -28.29 0.40 18.00
C ILE A 292 -27.67 1.44 17.10
N VAL A 293 -26.48 1.91 17.45
CA VAL A 293 -25.74 2.90 16.68
C VAL A 293 -24.28 2.47 16.58
N ILE A 294 -23.77 2.35 15.35
CA ILE A 294 -22.35 2.23 15.07
C ILE A 294 -21.81 3.64 14.90
N VAL A 295 -20.91 4.07 15.81
CA VAL A 295 -20.35 5.42 15.83
C VAL A 295 -18.90 5.39 15.42
N THR A 296 -18.54 6.24 14.43
CA THR A 296 -17.16 6.41 13.94
C THR A 296 -16.40 7.42 14.82
N PRO A 297 -15.04 7.43 14.77
CA PRO A 297 -14.22 8.41 15.48
C PRO A 297 -14.54 9.87 15.12
N SER A 298 -15.00 10.13 13.90
CA SER A 298 -15.41 11.48 13.47
C SER A 298 -16.82 11.90 13.91
N GLY A 299 -17.58 10.99 14.55
CA GLY A 299 -18.93 11.24 15.05
C GLY A 299 -20.05 10.99 14.03
N ILE A 300 -19.81 10.18 13.00
CA ILE A 300 -20.89 9.67 12.14
C ILE A 300 -21.55 8.48 12.84
N GLY A 301 -22.87 8.52 13.03
CA GLY A 301 -23.66 7.44 13.61
C GLY A 301 -24.50 6.73 12.55
N TYR A 302 -24.31 5.42 12.39
CA TYR A 302 -25.14 4.54 11.56
C TYR A 302 -26.14 3.82 12.44
N THR A 303 -27.44 4.00 12.22
CA THR A 303 -28.50 3.58 13.15
C THR A 303 -29.26 2.36 12.65
N PHE A 304 -29.48 1.40 13.53
CA PHE A 304 -30.19 0.14 13.32
C PHE A 304 -31.25 -0.03 14.42
N PRO A 305 -32.38 0.71 14.35
CA PRO A 305 -33.42 0.58 15.38
C PRO A 305 -34.21 -0.72 15.22
N ARG A 306 -34.63 -1.29 16.33
CA ARG A 306 -35.57 -2.43 16.36
C ARG A 306 -36.66 -2.18 17.38
N GLN A 307 -37.88 -2.50 17.00
CA GLN A 307 -39.03 -2.61 17.90
C GLN A 307 -39.62 -4.01 17.77
N GLY A 308 -40.00 -4.61 18.87
CA GLY A 308 -40.53 -5.96 18.85
C GLY A 308 -41.37 -6.26 20.09
N HIS A 309 -41.92 -7.49 20.12
CA HIS A 309 -42.75 -8.02 21.18
C HIS A 309 -42.29 -9.41 21.56
N VAL A 310 -42.18 -9.70 22.85
CA VAL A 310 -41.90 -11.03 23.36
C VAL A 310 -42.91 -11.39 24.44
N ASP A 311 -43.39 -12.62 24.40
CA ASP A 311 -44.37 -13.15 25.33
C ASP A 311 -43.71 -13.57 26.65
N GLY A 312 -44.31 -13.19 27.77
CA GLY A 312 -43.94 -13.68 29.09
C GLY A 312 -44.46 -15.07 29.41
N THR A 313 -44.07 -15.60 30.55
CA THR A 313 -44.41 -16.98 31.01
C THR A 313 -45.88 -17.20 31.30
N VAL A 314 -46.69 -16.15 31.41
CA VAL A 314 -48.12 -16.20 31.80
C VAL A 314 -49.03 -16.47 30.57
N THR A 315 -48.55 -16.32 29.37
CA THR A 315 -49.35 -16.52 28.14
C THR A 315 -49.66 -18.00 27.92
N ILE A 316 -50.94 -18.40 27.98
CA ILE A 316 -51.40 -19.79 27.92
C ILE A 316 -51.41 -20.33 26.48
N PHE A 317 -51.53 -19.46 25.46
CA PHE A 317 -51.54 -19.80 24.05
C PHE A 317 -50.52 -18.96 23.27
N GLY A 318 -49.69 -19.64 22.41
CA GLY A 318 -48.80 -19.01 21.47
C GLY A 318 -47.60 -18.33 22.17
N ARG A 319 -46.73 -19.11 22.79
CA ARG A 319 -45.54 -18.59 23.50
C ARG A 319 -44.44 -18.25 22.48
N ASN A 320 -44.27 -16.99 22.18
CA ASN A 320 -43.15 -16.46 21.44
C ASN A 320 -42.23 -15.68 22.37
N ARG A 321 -41.48 -16.41 23.23
CA ARG A 321 -40.53 -15.83 24.19
C ARG A 321 -39.27 -15.33 23.54
N ASP A 322 -39.06 -15.73 22.31
CA ASP A 322 -37.88 -15.46 21.53
C ASP A 322 -38.26 -14.71 20.25
N GLU A 323 -37.53 -13.68 19.93
CA GLU A 323 -37.65 -12.96 18.67
C GLU A 323 -36.30 -12.93 17.99
N ASP A 324 -36.22 -13.52 16.80
CA ASP A 324 -35.06 -13.51 15.91
C ASP A 324 -35.32 -12.63 14.70
N TRP A 325 -34.28 -11.92 14.24
CA TRP A 325 -34.35 -11.16 13.00
C TRP A 325 -33.06 -11.20 12.23
N THR A 326 -33.19 -11.07 10.92
CA THR A 326 -32.06 -10.86 9.98
C THR A 326 -32.53 -9.94 8.87
N ILE A 327 -31.95 -8.74 8.81
CA ILE A 327 -32.33 -7.66 7.92
C ILE A 327 -31.12 -7.30 7.05
N PRO A 328 -31.12 -7.66 5.77
CA PRO A 328 -30.10 -7.23 4.84
C PRO A 328 -30.37 -5.82 4.31
N GLY A 329 -29.32 -5.11 3.93
CA GLY A 329 -29.43 -3.81 3.29
C GLY A 329 -28.13 -3.36 2.63
N VAL A 330 -28.16 -2.18 2.04
CA VAL A 330 -26.99 -1.54 1.42
C VAL A 330 -26.94 -0.07 1.82
N ASN A 331 -25.78 0.38 2.27
CA ASN A 331 -25.51 1.78 2.52
C ASN A 331 -24.15 2.19 1.95
N LEU A 332 -24.17 2.95 0.88
CA LEU A 332 -22.95 3.38 0.18
C LEU A 332 -22.10 4.35 1.01
N GLN A 333 -22.66 5.05 1.99
CA GLN A 333 -21.89 5.94 2.86
C GLN A 333 -21.00 5.14 3.82
N MET A 334 -21.41 3.93 4.24
CA MET A 334 -20.53 3.03 5.00
C MET A 334 -19.36 2.57 4.15
N ALA A 335 -19.58 2.27 2.88
CA ALA A 335 -18.51 1.95 1.93
C ALA A 335 -17.55 3.13 1.71
N GLN A 336 -18.08 4.32 1.48
CA GLN A 336 -17.29 5.55 1.27
C GLN A 336 -16.47 5.94 2.50
N ASN A 337 -16.96 5.64 3.70
CA ASN A 337 -16.30 5.93 4.96
C ASN A 337 -15.63 4.69 5.59
N TRP A 338 -15.23 3.72 4.77
CA TRP A 338 -14.75 2.41 5.24
C TRP A 338 -13.62 2.52 6.28
N ASP A 339 -12.64 3.36 6.06
CA ASP A 339 -11.52 3.57 6.99
C ASP A 339 -11.99 4.02 8.39
N GLU A 340 -13.07 4.81 8.47
CA GLU A 340 -13.68 5.18 9.74
C GLU A 340 -14.58 4.07 10.31
N VAL A 341 -15.28 3.32 9.45
CA VAL A 341 -16.11 2.17 9.86
C VAL A 341 -15.25 1.09 10.51
N THR A 342 -14.02 0.85 10.02
CA THR A 342 -13.09 -0.12 10.64
C THR A 342 -12.65 0.27 12.06
N GLN A 343 -12.78 1.54 12.44
CA GLN A 343 -12.44 2.08 13.76
C GLN A 343 -13.67 2.39 14.60
N ALA A 344 -14.87 2.18 14.05
CA ALA A 344 -16.13 2.45 14.72
C ALA A 344 -16.43 1.44 15.83
N ARG A 345 -17.34 1.79 16.70
CA ARG A 345 -17.86 0.91 17.77
C ARG A 345 -19.36 0.89 17.76
N LEU A 346 -19.92 -0.25 18.19
CA LEU A 346 -21.34 -0.43 18.40
C LEU A 346 -21.72 0.02 19.82
N PHE A 347 -22.77 0.81 19.91
CA PHE A 347 -23.44 1.24 21.16
C PHE A 347 -24.91 0.91 21.05
N TRP A 348 -25.52 0.57 22.18
CA TRP A 348 -26.94 0.24 22.20
C TRP A 348 -27.63 0.70 23.48
N LYS A 349 -28.95 0.83 23.41
CA LYS A 349 -29.83 1.08 24.57
C LYS A 349 -31.17 0.40 24.34
N LEU A 350 -31.61 -0.34 25.34
CA LEU A 350 -32.88 -1.04 25.35
C LEU A 350 -33.86 -0.29 26.29
N THR A 351 -35.09 -0.16 25.85
CA THR A 351 -36.18 0.31 26.68
C THR A 351 -37.41 -0.60 26.50
N ALA A 352 -38.17 -0.79 27.56
CA ALA A 352 -39.46 -1.49 27.54
C ALA A 352 -40.53 -0.52 27.93
N GLN A 353 -41.67 -0.57 27.25
CA GLN A 353 -42.98 -0.03 27.62
C GLN A 353 -43.62 1.07 26.77
N ASP A 354 -44.89 1.17 26.94
CA ASP A 354 -46.12 1.93 26.64
C ASP A 354 -46.03 3.28 25.90
N THR A 355 -44.83 3.79 25.59
CA THR A 355 -44.62 5.07 24.92
C THR A 355 -43.72 5.00 23.68
N LEU A 356 -43.85 3.93 22.89
CA LEU A 356 -42.95 3.62 21.80
C LEU A 356 -42.99 4.60 20.61
N SER A 357 -44.03 5.40 20.44
CA SER A 357 -44.18 6.25 19.24
C SER A 357 -43.40 7.57 19.27
N ALA A 358 -42.98 8.05 20.47
CA ALA A 358 -42.18 9.28 20.60
C ALA A 358 -40.72 9.04 21.04
N GLY A 359 -40.35 7.79 21.37
CA GLY A 359 -39.18 7.49 22.16
C GLY A 359 -37.96 7.00 21.38
N ILE A 360 -38.12 6.32 20.23
CA ILE A 360 -36.98 5.63 19.59
C ILE A 360 -35.99 6.64 18.98
N GLN A 361 -36.45 7.74 18.43
CA GLN A 361 -35.58 8.77 17.88
C GLN A 361 -34.72 9.43 18.97
N GLY A 362 -35.34 9.78 20.11
CA GLY A 362 -34.60 10.31 21.25
C GLY A 362 -33.59 9.30 21.83
N LEU A 363 -33.98 8.02 21.87
CA LEU A 363 -33.09 6.93 22.28
C LEU A 363 -31.89 6.80 21.37
N ILE A 364 -32.07 6.86 20.05
CA ILE A 364 -31.01 6.83 19.05
C ILE A 364 -30.04 8.00 19.24
N GLU A 365 -30.57 9.21 19.43
CA GLU A 365 -29.74 10.41 19.63
C GLU A 365 -28.91 10.32 20.92
N ASP A 366 -29.47 9.79 21.99
CA ASP A 366 -28.77 9.60 23.26
C ASP A 366 -27.61 8.59 23.10
N VAL A 367 -27.88 7.43 22.50
CA VAL A 367 -26.87 6.39 22.24
C VAL A 367 -25.76 6.94 21.36
N ALA A 368 -26.11 7.68 20.30
CA ALA A 368 -25.14 8.27 19.40
C ALA A 368 -24.24 9.29 20.13
N LYS A 369 -24.81 10.16 20.97
CA LYS A 369 -24.04 11.15 21.75
C LYS A 369 -23.09 10.47 22.75
N GLU A 370 -23.57 9.43 23.46
CA GLU A 370 -22.75 8.64 24.38
C GLU A 370 -21.59 7.94 23.63
N GLY A 371 -21.87 7.35 22.47
CA GLY A 371 -20.88 6.72 21.63
C GLY A 371 -19.83 7.69 21.11
N ALA A 372 -20.22 8.85 20.61
CA ALA A 372 -19.31 9.89 20.15
C ALA A 372 -18.37 10.36 21.27
N LYS A 373 -18.92 10.60 22.47
CA LYS A 373 -18.13 10.95 23.65
C LYS A 373 -17.13 9.85 24.03
N ALA A 374 -17.55 8.59 23.99
CA ALA A 374 -16.70 7.44 24.32
C ALA A 374 -15.53 7.26 23.33
N LEU A 375 -15.69 7.72 22.08
CA LEU A 375 -14.66 7.70 21.03
C LEU A 375 -13.84 8.98 20.95
N GLY A 376 -14.10 9.98 21.83
CA GLY A 376 -13.38 11.26 21.83
C GLY A 376 -13.79 12.21 20.72
N ALA A 377 -14.90 11.95 20.02
CA ALA A 377 -15.45 12.86 19.02
C ALA A 377 -16.01 14.14 19.69
N ALA A 378 -15.90 15.27 18.99
CA ALA A 378 -16.44 16.55 19.47
C ALA A 378 -17.99 16.57 19.58
N GLY A 379 -18.67 15.56 19.02
CA GLY A 379 -20.11 15.39 18.99
C GLY A 379 -20.55 14.54 17.80
N ILE A 380 -21.87 14.41 17.62
CA ILE A 380 -22.44 13.75 16.45
C ILE A 380 -22.41 14.68 15.26
N ARG A 381 -21.75 14.26 14.16
CA ARG A 381 -21.72 14.98 12.87
C ARG A 381 -22.93 14.67 12.00
N ALA A 382 -23.36 13.41 12.01
CA ALA A 382 -24.51 12.94 11.23
C ALA A 382 -25.08 11.67 11.84
N LEU A 383 -26.40 11.51 11.75
CA LEU A 383 -27.12 10.25 12.02
C LEU A 383 -27.69 9.75 10.69
N ILE A 384 -27.33 8.52 10.32
CA ILE A 384 -27.71 7.90 9.07
C ILE A 384 -28.60 6.70 9.40
N ALA A 385 -29.89 6.82 9.10
CA ALA A 385 -30.85 5.75 9.28
C ALA A 385 -30.64 4.70 8.18
N LEU A 386 -30.57 3.42 8.57
CA LEU A 386 -30.33 2.30 7.66
C LEU A 386 -31.54 1.38 7.51
N ILE A 387 -32.48 1.42 8.44
CA ILE A 387 -33.72 0.62 8.46
C ILE A 387 -34.90 1.50 8.90
#